data_e2b0d6d43e2dddfc93f617c2e6f798e6
#
_entry.id   e2b0d6d43e2dddfc93f617c2e6f798e6
#
_cell.length_a   1.000
_cell.length_b   1.000
_cell.length_c   1.000
_cell.angle_alpha   90.00
_cell.angle_beta   90.00
_cell.angle_gamma   90.00
#
_symmetry.space_group_name_H-M   'P 1'
#
loop_
_entity.id
_entity.type
_entity.pdbx_description
1 polymer ?
#
loop_
_entity_poly.entity_id
_entity_poly.type
_entity_poly.pdbx_seq_one_letter_code
_entity_poly.pdbx_strand_id
1 'polypeptide(L)'
;DGRIYTGTILSLSPAAHVFDDVLTRPRDEKNLAVRIDEVVEDRAGVEALGIAPGDFVCIDPKTVVTDSGFLKSRFIDDKGSAACLLTLLRLMHIAGQRPRYDTEVCFTVHEEVGHGGATLPQVDELLAVDMGCVGDDLSCTERQVSICAKDSGGPYSYEVVGRLMDAARREKADYAVDVYPHYGSDVEATLSAGNDLRHGLIGAGVYASHGYERSHIDGVWNTLKVLKGYLEI
;
A
#
# COMPACT_ATOMS: atom_id res chain seq x y z
N ASP A 1 -25.40 7.62 8.64
CA ASP A 1 -25.58 8.76 9.56
C ASP A 1 -24.26 9.15 10.28
N GLY A 2 -23.18 8.42 10.05
CA GLY A 2 -21.84 8.70 10.56
C GLY A 2 -21.62 8.28 12.02
N ARG A 3 -22.50 7.49 12.61
CA ARG A 3 -22.24 6.88 13.92
C ARG A 3 -21.13 5.86 13.85
N ILE A 4 -20.28 5.81 14.85
CA ILE A 4 -19.19 4.87 15.01
C ILE A 4 -19.39 4.08 16.29
N TYR A 5 -19.31 2.77 16.18
CA TYR A 5 -19.29 1.85 17.31
C TYR A 5 -17.92 1.18 17.37
N THR A 6 -17.44 0.89 18.56
CA THR A 6 -16.23 0.10 18.75
C THR A 6 -16.57 -1.38 18.89
N GLY A 7 -15.55 -2.24 18.70
CA GLY A 7 -15.70 -3.67 18.87
C GLY A 7 -14.37 -4.39 18.78
N THR A 8 -14.44 -5.70 18.92
CA THR A 8 -13.26 -6.58 18.83
C THR A 8 -13.48 -7.64 17.77
N ILE A 9 -12.52 -7.81 16.86
CA ILE A 9 -12.53 -8.91 15.90
C ILE A 9 -12.09 -10.18 16.62
N LEU A 10 -12.96 -11.18 16.66
CA LEU A 10 -12.76 -12.45 17.33
C LEU A 10 -13.01 -13.61 16.37
N SER A 11 -12.32 -14.74 16.60
CA SER A 11 -12.71 -16.02 16.02
C SER A 11 -14.11 -16.42 16.52
N LEU A 12 -14.86 -17.17 15.72
CA LEU A 12 -16.12 -17.78 16.17
C LEU A 12 -15.93 -18.81 17.28
N SER A 13 -14.69 -19.27 17.50
CA SER A 13 -14.26 -20.07 18.65
C SER A 13 -13.22 -19.29 19.47
N PRO A 14 -13.62 -18.22 20.21
CA PRO A 14 -12.66 -17.26 20.75
C PRO A 14 -11.96 -17.71 22.04
N ALA A 15 -12.53 -18.66 22.78
CA ALA A 15 -12.09 -18.98 24.12
C ALA A 15 -11.51 -20.41 24.21
N ALA A 16 -10.22 -20.52 24.52
CA ALA A 16 -9.51 -21.80 24.62
C ALA A 16 -10.07 -22.73 25.72
N HIS A 17 -10.75 -22.20 26.72
CA HIS A 17 -11.37 -22.99 27.80
C HIS A 17 -12.81 -23.45 27.51
N VAL A 18 -13.34 -23.09 26.30
CA VAL A 18 -14.74 -23.35 25.94
C VAL A 18 -14.86 -24.11 24.62
N PHE A 19 -13.94 -23.85 23.69
CA PHE A 19 -14.00 -24.37 22.31
C PHE A 19 -12.82 -25.29 22.02
N ASP A 20 -13.10 -26.50 21.55
CA ASP A 20 -12.07 -27.51 21.26
C ASP A 20 -11.23 -27.16 20.02
N ASP A 21 -11.79 -26.42 19.08
CA ASP A 21 -11.17 -26.07 17.80
C ASP A 21 -10.49 -24.70 17.78
N VAL A 22 -10.32 -24.03 18.91
CA VAL A 22 -9.73 -22.68 19.01
C VAL A 22 -8.38 -22.54 18.34
N LEU A 23 -7.54 -23.59 18.38
CA LEU A 23 -6.21 -23.59 17.78
C LEU A 23 -6.19 -23.95 16.29
N THR A 24 -7.23 -24.61 15.79
CA THR A 24 -7.29 -25.16 14.44
C THR A 24 -8.30 -24.45 13.52
N ARG A 25 -9.24 -23.69 14.10
CA ARG A 25 -10.22 -22.94 13.31
C ARG A 25 -9.51 -21.91 12.42
N PRO A 26 -9.73 -21.89 11.10
CA PRO A 26 -9.18 -20.88 10.22
C PRO A 26 -9.56 -19.45 10.66
N ARG A 27 -8.67 -18.52 10.41
CA ARG A 27 -8.91 -17.07 10.69
C ARG A 27 -9.14 -16.31 9.39
N ASP A 28 -10.18 -16.75 8.70
CA ASP A 28 -10.69 -16.13 7.47
C ASP A 28 -12.03 -15.40 7.75
N GLU A 29 -12.57 -14.71 6.78
CA GLU A 29 -13.79 -13.91 6.89
C GLU A 29 -15.02 -14.73 7.31
N LYS A 30 -15.04 -16.04 7.08
CA LYS A 30 -16.16 -16.94 7.46
C LYS A 30 -16.09 -17.39 8.92
N ASN A 31 -14.92 -17.27 9.51
CA ASN A 31 -14.62 -17.74 10.85
C ASN A 31 -14.34 -16.61 11.85
N LEU A 32 -14.50 -15.36 11.41
CA LEU A 32 -14.32 -14.17 12.23
C LEU A 32 -15.65 -13.43 12.39
N ALA A 33 -15.80 -12.75 13.52
CA ALA A 33 -16.90 -11.84 13.78
C ALA A 33 -16.42 -10.61 14.55
N VAL A 34 -17.09 -9.49 14.36
CA VAL A 34 -16.91 -8.29 15.19
C VAL A 34 -17.88 -8.37 16.37
N ARG A 35 -17.34 -8.48 17.57
CA ARG A 35 -18.13 -8.31 18.79
C ARG A 35 -18.16 -6.84 19.14
N ILE A 36 -19.34 -6.23 19.02
CA ILE A 36 -19.56 -4.79 19.26
C ILE A 36 -19.56 -4.52 20.76
N ASP A 37 -19.05 -3.37 21.18
CA ASP A 37 -19.00 -2.94 22.59
C ASP A 37 -20.33 -2.29 23.04
N GLU A 38 -21.44 -2.88 22.60
CA GLU A 38 -22.81 -2.48 22.96
C GLU A 38 -23.58 -3.64 23.59
N VAL A 39 -24.55 -3.33 24.44
CA VAL A 39 -25.39 -4.33 25.08
C VAL A 39 -26.49 -4.76 24.12
N VAL A 40 -26.17 -5.71 23.25
CA VAL A 40 -27.07 -6.32 22.28
C VAL A 40 -26.95 -7.84 22.34
N GLU A 41 -28.08 -8.54 22.17
CA GLU A 41 -28.11 -10.00 22.31
C GLU A 41 -28.36 -10.73 20.98
N ASP A 42 -28.96 -10.03 20.02
CA ASP A 42 -29.39 -10.61 18.76
C ASP A 42 -29.28 -9.63 17.58
N ARG A 43 -29.65 -10.14 16.41
CA ARG A 43 -29.66 -9.36 15.17
C ARG A 43 -30.56 -8.12 15.26
N ALA A 44 -31.74 -8.24 15.89
CA ALA A 44 -32.65 -7.13 15.99
C ALA A 44 -32.08 -5.98 16.83
N GLY A 45 -31.33 -6.32 17.90
CA GLY A 45 -30.58 -5.35 18.71
C GLY A 45 -29.52 -4.64 17.91
N VAL A 46 -28.76 -5.36 17.08
CA VAL A 46 -27.73 -4.78 16.21
C VAL A 46 -28.36 -3.87 15.15
N GLU A 47 -29.44 -4.29 14.51
CA GLU A 47 -30.17 -3.48 13.52
C GLU A 47 -30.79 -2.22 14.16
N ALA A 48 -31.23 -2.29 15.42
CA ALA A 48 -31.73 -1.14 16.16
C ALA A 48 -30.64 -0.07 16.44
N LEU A 49 -29.37 -0.45 16.47
CA LEU A 49 -28.25 0.50 16.49
C LEU A 49 -28.05 1.22 15.15
N GLY A 50 -28.71 0.75 14.09
CA GLY A 50 -28.56 1.25 12.72
C GLY A 50 -27.43 0.59 11.94
N ILE A 51 -26.86 -0.51 12.44
CA ILE A 51 -25.82 -1.28 11.76
C ILE A 51 -26.50 -2.23 10.76
N ALA A 52 -26.02 -2.23 9.53
CA ALA A 52 -26.59 -2.99 8.43
C ALA A 52 -25.49 -3.63 7.54
N PRO A 53 -25.86 -4.65 6.74
CA PRO A 53 -24.96 -5.15 5.70
C PRO A 53 -24.51 -4.02 4.77
N GLY A 54 -23.19 -3.91 4.55
CA GLY A 54 -22.56 -2.85 3.76
C GLY A 54 -21.88 -1.77 4.61
N ASP A 55 -22.05 -1.78 5.94
CA ASP A 55 -21.28 -0.91 6.82
C ASP A 55 -19.82 -1.34 6.89
N PHE A 56 -18.93 -0.37 7.04
CA PHE A 56 -17.50 -0.61 7.08
C PHE A 56 -17.00 -1.03 8.46
N VAL A 57 -16.06 -1.96 8.49
CA VAL A 57 -15.27 -2.30 9.67
C VAL A 57 -13.89 -1.71 9.49
N CYS A 58 -13.58 -0.65 10.24
CA CYS A 58 -12.27 0.00 10.21
C CYS A 58 -11.37 -0.65 11.27
N ILE A 59 -10.33 -1.34 10.82
CA ILE A 59 -9.37 -1.98 11.71
C ILE A 59 -8.32 -0.95 12.16
N ASP A 60 -8.03 -0.88 13.46
CA ASP A 60 -7.01 0.01 13.99
C ASP A 60 -5.63 -0.29 13.36
N PRO A 61 -4.95 0.74 12.82
CA PRO A 61 -3.65 0.55 12.17
C PRO A 61 -2.54 0.17 13.16
N LYS A 62 -2.64 0.54 14.44
CA LYS A 62 -1.64 0.32 15.50
C LYS A 62 -0.24 0.75 15.11
N THR A 63 -0.13 1.96 14.56
CA THR A 63 1.13 2.49 14.03
C THR A 63 2.16 2.71 15.14
N VAL A 64 3.35 2.18 14.93
CA VAL A 64 4.51 2.33 15.82
C VAL A 64 5.75 2.62 14.98
N VAL A 65 6.48 3.69 15.35
CA VAL A 65 7.83 3.94 14.86
C VAL A 65 8.80 3.65 15.99
N THR A 66 9.76 2.76 15.75
CA THR A 66 10.77 2.39 16.74
C THR A 66 11.95 3.37 16.70
N ASP A 67 12.73 3.44 17.79
CA ASP A 67 13.96 4.26 17.85
C ASP A 67 14.99 3.81 16.80
N SER A 68 14.96 2.55 16.37
CA SER A 68 15.80 2.01 15.31
C SER A 68 15.28 2.26 13.90
N GLY A 69 14.18 3.03 13.73
CA GLY A 69 13.64 3.46 12.46
C GLY A 69 12.63 2.49 11.80
N PHE A 70 12.28 1.37 12.45
CA PHE A 70 11.24 0.51 11.89
C PHE A 70 9.85 1.11 12.06
N LEU A 71 9.10 1.13 10.97
CA LEU A 71 7.70 1.47 10.91
C LEU A 71 6.87 0.17 10.90
N LYS A 72 5.97 0.04 11.85
CA LYS A 72 5.01 -1.07 11.95
C LYS A 72 3.61 -0.51 11.98
N SER A 73 2.75 -0.99 11.11
CA SER A 73 1.36 -0.56 11.02
C SER A 73 0.58 -1.52 10.13
N ARG A 74 -0.75 -1.50 10.20
CA ARG A 74 -1.56 -1.87 9.03
C ARG A 74 -1.59 -0.69 8.08
N PHE A 75 -1.81 -0.96 6.80
CA PHE A 75 -2.04 0.04 5.76
C PHE A 75 -0.82 0.95 5.50
N ILE A 76 0.41 0.44 5.69
CA ILE A 76 1.62 1.07 5.12
C ILE A 76 1.51 1.01 3.60
N ASP A 77 1.02 -0.09 3.11
CA ASP A 77 0.48 -0.33 1.79
C ASP A 77 -0.93 0.29 1.70
N ASP A 78 -1.21 1.40 0.98
CA ASP A 78 -0.18 2.21 0.35
C ASP A 78 -0.09 3.63 0.95
N LYS A 79 -0.40 3.81 2.22
CA LYS A 79 -0.26 5.12 2.90
C LYS A 79 1.20 5.58 3.04
N GLY A 80 2.13 4.63 3.02
CA GLY A 80 3.57 4.95 3.05
C GLY A 80 4.00 5.75 1.83
N SER A 81 3.61 5.32 0.65
CA SER A 81 3.94 6.00 -0.60
C SER A 81 3.11 7.27 -0.81
N ALA A 82 1.84 7.26 -0.38
CA ALA A 82 1.06 8.49 -0.34
C ALA A 82 1.75 9.58 0.51
N ALA A 83 2.27 9.22 1.68
CA ALA A 83 3.04 10.14 2.53
C ALA A 83 4.35 10.59 1.85
N CYS A 84 5.00 9.70 1.10
CA CYS A 84 6.19 10.03 0.31
C CYS A 84 5.89 11.08 -0.76
N LEU A 85 4.82 10.91 -1.52
CA LEU A 85 4.37 11.87 -2.55
C LEU A 85 3.98 13.22 -1.93
N LEU A 86 3.23 13.24 -0.83
CA LEU A 86 2.89 14.47 -0.12
C LEU A 86 4.14 15.20 0.40
N THR A 87 5.13 14.44 0.89
CA THR A 87 6.42 15.00 1.33
C THR A 87 7.18 15.62 0.16
N LEU A 88 7.22 14.93 -0.98
CA LEU A 88 7.84 15.44 -2.21
C LEU A 88 7.21 16.77 -2.64
N LEU A 89 5.89 16.82 -2.75
CA LEU A 89 5.15 18.03 -3.11
C LEU A 89 5.47 19.19 -2.13
N ARG A 90 5.51 18.90 -0.84
CA ARG A 90 5.88 19.91 0.18
C ARG A 90 7.31 20.40 0.01
N LEU A 91 8.27 19.52 -0.21
CA LEU A 91 9.68 19.89 -0.41
C LEU A 91 9.87 20.75 -1.67
N MET A 92 9.23 20.37 -2.76
CA MET A 92 9.22 21.14 -4.00
C MET A 92 8.66 22.56 -3.78
N HIS A 93 7.53 22.65 -3.08
CA HIS A 93 6.92 23.95 -2.76
C HIS A 93 7.86 24.84 -1.94
N ILE A 94 8.47 24.29 -0.88
CA ILE A 94 9.40 25.03 -0.01
C ILE A 94 10.65 25.50 -0.78
N ALA A 95 11.18 24.63 -1.65
CA ALA A 95 12.38 24.91 -2.44
C ALA A 95 12.11 25.75 -3.70
N GLY A 96 10.85 26.00 -4.04
CA GLY A 96 10.47 26.66 -5.30
C GLY A 96 10.85 25.86 -6.56
N GLN A 97 11.00 24.53 -6.41
CA GLN A 97 11.39 23.63 -7.49
C GLN A 97 10.15 23.12 -8.24
N ARG A 98 10.36 22.78 -9.52
CA ARG A 98 9.33 22.16 -10.38
C ARG A 98 9.93 20.96 -11.10
N PRO A 99 9.14 19.92 -11.39
CA PRO A 99 9.56 18.85 -12.27
C PRO A 99 9.94 19.36 -13.64
N ARG A 100 10.81 18.64 -14.33
CA ARG A 100 11.19 18.95 -15.70
C ARG A 100 10.02 18.87 -16.68
N TYR A 101 9.08 17.96 -16.45
CA TYR A 101 7.89 17.75 -17.26
C TYR A 101 6.63 18.09 -16.48
N ASP A 102 5.55 18.38 -17.18
CA ASP A 102 4.24 18.51 -16.59
C ASP A 102 3.91 17.20 -15.87
N THR A 103 3.63 17.31 -14.57
CA THR A 103 3.47 16.16 -13.68
C THR A 103 2.20 16.32 -12.88
N GLU A 104 1.37 15.28 -12.90
CA GLU A 104 0.19 15.17 -12.07
C GLU A 104 0.43 14.10 -10.99
N VAL A 105 -0.03 14.38 -9.77
CA VAL A 105 -0.03 13.42 -8.68
C VAL A 105 -1.46 13.05 -8.37
N CYS A 106 -1.81 11.79 -8.63
CA CYS A 106 -3.12 11.25 -8.39
C CYS A 106 -3.11 10.32 -7.18
N PHE A 107 -4.00 10.55 -6.23
CA PHE A 107 -4.28 9.61 -5.14
C PHE A 107 -5.54 8.84 -5.51
N THR A 108 -5.38 7.61 -5.92
CA THR A 108 -6.48 6.75 -6.33
C THR A 108 -7.20 6.18 -5.11
N VAL A 109 -8.50 5.98 -5.22
CA VAL A 109 -9.35 5.56 -4.08
C VAL A 109 -9.60 4.06 -4.09
N HIS A 110 -9.53 3.41 -5.26
CA HIS A 110 -9.92 2.02 -5.46
C HIS A 110 -8.77 1.13 -5.96
N GLU A 111 -7.53 1.49 -5.63
CA GLU A 111 -6.35 0.70 -6.00
C GLU A 111 -6.45 -0.71 -5.41
N GLU A 112 -6.69 -0.83 -4.10
CA GLU A 112 -6.77 -2.08 -3.33
C GLU A 112 -7.88 -3.07 -3.78
N VAL A 113 -8.77 -2.61 -4.64
CA VAL A 113 -9.81 -3.44 -5.28
C VAL A 113 -9.67 -3.50 -6.80
N GLY A 114 -8.50 -3.11 -7.32
CA GLY A 114 -8.06 -3.39 -8.68
C GLY A 114 -8.61 -2.48 -9.77
N HIS A 115 -9.07 -1.26 -9.45
CA HIS A 115 -9.54 -0.33 -10.49
C HIS A 115 -9.25 1.16 -10.22
N GLY A 116 -8.32 1.48 -9.34
CA GLY A 116 -7.92 2.87 -9.04
C GLY A 116 -7.40 3.61 -10.24
N GLY A 117 -6.53 2.98 -11.03
CA GLY A 117 -5.94 3.53 -12.25
C GLY A 117 -6.84 3.49 -13.50
N ALA A 118 -8.07 3.01 -13.42
CA ALA A 118 -8.94 2.86 -14.59
C ALA A 118 -9.34 4.18 -15.25
N THR A 119 -9.34 5.29 -14.51
CA THR A 119 -9.66 6.64 -14.99
C THR A 119 -8.57 7.60 -14.55
N LEU A 120 -7.51 7.68 -15.31
CA LEU A 120 -6.43 8.66 -15.12
C LEU A 120 -6.48 9.75 -16.19
N PRO A 121 -5.87 10.92 -15.95
CA PRO A 121 -5.64 11.92 -16.99
C PRO A 121 -4.89 11.30 -18.16
N GLN A 122 -5.03 11.90 -19.35
CA GLN A 122 -4.28 11.45 -20.51
C GLN A 122 -2.82 11.88 -20.36
N VAL A 123 -1.93 10.88 -20.20
CA VAL A 123 -0.50 11.07 -19.97
C VAL A 123 0.32 10.15 -20.88
N ASP A 124 1.58 10.54 -21.14
CA ASP A 124 2.52 9.71 -21.92
C ASP A 124 3.17 8.62 -21.08
N GLU A 125 3.20 8.81 -19.76
CA GLU A 125 3.90 7.93 -18.83
C GLU A 125 3.25 7.93 -17.46
N LEU A 126 3.12 6.74 -16.88
CA LEU A 126 2.59 6.49 -15.54
C LEU A 126 3.65 5.84 -14.65
N LEU A 127 3.92 6.46 -13.52
CA LEU A 127 4.71 5.85 -12.45
C LEU A 127 3.78 5.56 -11.26
N ALA A 128 3.50 4.29 -11.01
CA ALA A 128 2.86 3.89 -9.76
C ALA A 128 3.89 4.00 -8.62
N VAL A 129 3.49 4.66 -7.55
CA VAL A 129 4.27 4.77 -6.32
C VAL A 129 3.49 4.03 -5.26
N ASP A 130 3.82 2.78 -5.10
CA ASP A 130 3.12 1.81 -4.28
C ASP A 130 4.10 1.19 -3.27
N MET A 131 4.04 -0.08 -2.93
CA MET A 131 5.01 -0.72 -2.04
C MET A 131 5.92 -1.68 -2.80
N GLY A 132 7.10 -1.95 -2.26
CA GLY A 132 8.01 -2.99 -2.70
C GLY A 132 7.80 -4.28 -1.91
N CYS A 133 7.70 -5.41 -2.60
CA CYS A 133 7.59 -6.71 -1.94
C CYS A 133 8.88 -7.09 -1.22
N VAL A 134 8.76 -7.58 0.00
CA VAL A 134 9.86 -8.18 0.77
C VAL A 134 9.49 -9.61 1.10
N GLY A 135 10.34 -10.57 0.75
CA GLY A 135 10.09 -11.98 0.97
C GLY A 135 11.12 -12.89 0.31
N ASP A 136 10.84 -14.19 0.35
CA ASP A 136 11.71 -15.19 -0.26
C ASP A 136 11.83 -14.96 -1.78
N ASP A 137 13.01 -15.21 -2.33
CA ASP A 137 13.37 -15.02 -3.74
C ASP A 137 13.29 -13.57 -4.25
N LEU A 138 13.15 -12.57 -3.36
CA LEU A 138 13.22 -11.16 -3.66
C LEU A 138 14.46 -10.52 -3.04
N SER A 139 15.01 -9.49 -3.70
CA SER A 139 16.23 -8.81 -3.27
C SER A 139 15.95 -7.63 -2.34
N CYS A 140 14.75 -7.06 -2.39
CA CYS A 140 14.37 -5.89 -1.62
C CYS A 140 14.26 -6.21 -0.13
N THR A 141 14.72 -5.27 0.68
CA THR A 141 14.56 -5.25 2.14
C THR A 141 13.70 -4.05 2.55
N GLU A 142 13.23 -4.02 3.80
CA GLU A 142 12.44 -2.88 4.31
C GLU A 142 13.20 -1.54 4.26
N ARG A 143 14.54 -1.57 4.13
CA ARG A 143 15.38 -0.37 4.11
C ARG A 143 15.63 0.19 2.72
N GLN A 144 15.20 -0.49 1.69
CA GLN A 144 15.42 -0.14 0.29
C GLN A 144 14.15 0.37 -0.38
N VAL A 145 14.32 1.08 -1.48
CA VAL A 145 13.26 1.25 -2.47
C VAL A 145 13.33 0.08 -3.45
N SER A 146 12.21 -0.52 -3.74
CA SER A 146 12.08 -1.52 -4.80
C SER A 146 11.68 -0.85 -6.11
N ILE A 147 12.31 -1.27 -7.19
CA ILE A 147 11.95 -0.95 -8.56
C ILE A 147 11.43 -2.25 -9.18
N CYS A 148 10.17 -2.29 -9.53
CA CYS A 148 9.57 -3.48 -10.10
C CYS A 148 9.89 -3.58 -11.59
N ALA A 149 10.51 -4.69 -12.00
CA ALA A 149 10.77 -4.98 -13.41
C ALA A 149 9.60 -5.69 -14.08
N LYS A 150 8.84 -6.49 -13.31
CA LYS A 150 7.67 -7.26 -13.77
C LYS A 150 6.81 -7.64 -12.57
N ASP A 151 5.50 -7.63 -12.75
CA ASP A 151 4.51 -8.20 -11.83
C ASP A 151 3.61 -9.25 -12.51
N SER A 152 2.45 -9.55 -11.93
CA SER A 152 1.49 -10.52 -12.49
C SER A 152 0.84 -10.03 -13.79
N GLY A 153 0.71 -8.71 -13.98
CA GLY A 153 0.15 -8.09 -15.19
C GLY A 153 1.13 -8.09 -16.36
N GLY A 154 2.42 -8.27 -16.11
CA GLY A 154 3.44 -8.33 -17.15
C GLY A 154 4.69 -7.47 -16.86
N PRO A 155 5.60 -7.33 -17.85
CA PRO A 155 6.79 -6.52 -17.69
C PRO A 155 6.45 -5.02 -17.68
N TYR A 156 7.11 -4.28 -16.83
CA TYR A 156 7.13 -2.81 -16.87
C TYR A 156 7.99 -2.31 -18.04
N SER A 157 7.78 -1.04 -18.45
CA SER A 157 8.54 -0.45 -19.56
C SER A 157 10.04 -0.46 -19.26
N TYR A 158 10.82 -1.17 -20.06
CA TYR A 158 12.26 -1.32 -19.89
C TYR A 158 12.99 0.01 -19.78
N GLU A 159 12.58 0.99 -20.58
CA GLU A 159 13.12 2.35 -20.56
C GLU A 159 12.83 3.06 -19.24
N VAL A 160 11.60 2.94 -18.72
CA VAL A 160 11.21 3.57 -17.44
C VAL A 160 11.98 2.93 -16.28
N VAL A 161 12.06 1.60 -16.24
CA VAL A 161 12.85 0.86 -15.24
C VAL A 161 14.32 1.31 -15.29
N GLY A 162 14.90 1.43 -16.48
CA GLY A 162 16.28 1.92 -16.66
C GLY A 162 16.47 3.33 -16.10
N ARG A 163 15.57 4.26 -16.39
CA ARG A 163 15.62 5.64 -15.88
C ARG A 163 15.44 5.71 -14.36
N LEU A 164 14.60 4.85 -13.78
CA LEU A 164 14.45 4.74 -12.32
C LEU A 164 15.75 4.25 -11.66
N MET A 165 16.41 3.25 -12.25
CA MET A 165 17.72 2.78 -11.77
C MET A 165 18.79 3.86 -11.87
N ASP A 166 18.80 4.66 -12.95
CA ASP A 166 19.74 5.76 -13.11
C ASP A 166 19.46 6.90 -12.11
N ALA A 167 18.19 7.19 -11.84
CA ALA A 167 17.79 8.11 -10.78
C ALA A 167 18.26 7.63 -9.40
N ALA A 168 18.06 6.34 -9.09
CA ALA A 168 18.53 5.75 -7.84
C ALA A 168 20.04 5.88 -7.66
N ARG A 169 20.83 5.59 -8.70
CA ARG A 169 22.30 5.73 -8.69
C ARG A 169 22.73 7.19 -8.50
N ARG A 170 22.11 8.11 -9.23
CA ARG A 170 22.40 9.55 -9.17
C ARG A 170 22.14 10.13 -7.77
N GLU A 171 21.03 9.77 -7.16
CA GLU A 171 20.64 10.25 -5.83
C GLU A 171 21.23 9.40 -4.68
N LYS A 172 22.06 8.39 -5.00
CA LYS A 172 22.64 7.47 -4.03
C LYS A 172 21.56 6.85 -3.13
N ALA A 173 20.45 6.44 -3.73
CA ALA A 173 19.43 5.65 -3.06
C ALA A 173 19.87 4.19 -2.97
N ASP A 174 19.57 3.55 -1.86
CA ASP A 174 19.70 2.10 -1.74
C ASP A 174 18.44 1.46 -2.34
N TYR A 175 18.63 0.63 -3.38
CA TYR A 175 17.52 0.09 -4.17
C TYR A 175 17.74 -1.37 -4.55
N ALA A 176 16.65 -2.06 -4.77
CA ALA A 176 16.61 -3.38 -5.39
C ALA A 176 15.76 -3.35 -6.66
N VAL A 177 16.01 -4.31 -7.57
CA VAL A 177 15.18 -4.53 -8.76
C VAL A 177 14.67 -5.95 -8.70
N ASP A 178 13.36 -6.11 -8.69
CA ASP A 178 12.72 -7.42 -8.47
C ASP A 178 11.60 -7.71 -9.47
N VAL A 179 11.23 -8.98 -9.53
CA VAL A 179 10.06 -9.49 -10.26
C VAL A 179 9.09 -10.03 -9.21
N TYR A 180 7.90 -9.43 -9.12
CA TYR A 180 6.91 -9.81 -8.13
C TYR A 180 6.03 -10.97 -8.64
N PRO A 181 5.92 -12.07 -7.87
CA PRO A 181 5.18 -13.25 -8.33
C PRO A 181 3.66 -13.09 -8.28
N HIS A 182 3.13 -12.33 -7.31
CA HIS A 182 1.70 -12.15 -7.05
C HIS A 182 1.44 -10.70 -6.67
N TYR A 183 1.33 -9.83 -7.67
CA TYR A 183 1.21 -8.39 -7.46
C TYR A 183 0.51 -7.74 -8.64
N GLY A 184 -0.30 -6.76 -8.38
CA GLY A 184 -0.85 -5.82 -9.35
C GLY A 184 -0.74 -4.41 -8.82
N SER A 185 -0.90 -3.41 -9.65
CA SER A 185 -0.90 -1.99 -9.29
C SER A 185 -1.89 -1.22 -10.14
N ASP A 186 -2.02 0.06 -9.89
CA ASP A 186 -2.78 0.97 -10.74
C ASP A 186 -2.34 0.96 -12.21
N VAL A 187 -1.09 0.56 -12.50
CA VAL A 187 -0.62 0.37 -13.89
C VAL A 187 -1.43 -0.71 -14.59
N GLU A 188 -1.64 -1.86 -13.96
CA GLU A 188 -2.42 -2.96 -14.56
C GLU A 188 -3.86 -2.53 -14.85
N ALA A 189 -4.49 -1.82 -13.89
CA ALA A 189 -5.83 -1.28 -14.07
C ALA A 189 -5.89 -0.27 -15.23
N THR A 190 -4.87 0.58 -15.37
CA THR A 190 -4.75 1.58 -16.45
C THR A 190 -4.61 0.91 -17.83
N LEU A 191 -3.73 -0.07 -17.96
CA LEU A 191 -3.53 -0.81 -19.21
C LEU A 191 -4.79 -1.61 -19.60
N SER A 192 -5.42 -2.26 -18.62
CA SER A 192 -6.67 -2.99 -18.83
C SER A 192 -7.83 -2.10 -19.26
N ALA A 193 -7.82 -0.83 -18.87
CA ALA A 193 -8.79 0.18 -19.33
C ALA A 193 -8.54 0.65 -20.77
N GLY A 194 -7.49 0.17 -21.45
CA GLY A 194 -7.18 0.46 -22.85
C GLY A 194 -6.21 1.62 -23.08
N ASN A 195 -5.49 2.07 -22.04
CA ASN A 195 -4.47 3.09 -22.20
C ASN A 195 -3.15 2.44 -22.65
N ASP A 196 -2.54 3.00 -23.68
CA ASP A 196 -1.22 2.59 -24.18
C ASP A 196 -0.19 3.67 -23.79
N LEU A 197 0.55 3.42 -22.72
CA LEU A 197 1.50 4.36 -22.14
C LEU A 197 2.74 3.66 -21.58
N ARG A 198 3.83 4.41 -21.44
CA ARG A 198 5.01 3.92 -20.71
C ARG A 198 4.71 3.88 -19.22
N HIS A 199 5.23 2.90 -18.53
CA HIS A 199 4.87 2.71 -17.13
C HIS A 199 6.01 2.11 -16.29
N GLY A 200 5.98 2.41 -15.01
CA GLY A 200 6.89 1.90 -14.00
C GLY A 200 6.20 1.75 -12.65
N LEU A 201 6.87 1.09 -11.73
CA LEU A 201 6.41 0.92 -10.35
C LEU A 201 7.61 0.96 -9.42
N ILE A 202 7.51 1.78 -8.38
CA ILE A 202 8.47 1.82 -7.27
C ILE A 202 7.74 1.93 -5.93
N GLY A 203 8.42 1.55 -4.86
CA GLY A 203 7.94 1.78 -3.50
C GLY A 203 8.92 1.34 -2.44
N ALA A 204 8.74 1.81 -1.23
CA ALA A 204 9.51 1.33 -0.08
C ALA A 204 9.24 -0.16 0.17
N GLY A 205 10.28 -0.91 0.56
CA GLY A 205 10.10 -2.30 0.94
C GLY A 205 9.14 -2.44 2.12
N VAL A 206 8.07 -3.21 1.93
CA VAL A 206 7.07 -3.54 2.96
C VAL A 206 7.02 -5.05 3.12
N TYR A 207 7.24 -5.51 4.34
CA TYR A 207 7.09 -6.91 4.71
C TYR A 207 5.70 -7.16 5.30
N ALA A 208 5.12 -8.33 5.02
CA ALA A 208 3.79 -8.74 5.46
C ALA A 208 2.65 -7.81 4.97
N SER A 209 2.73 -7.33 3.70
CA SER A 209 1.66 -6.55 3.06
C SER A 209 0.29 -7.21 3.23
N HIS A 210 -0.77 -6.40 3.35
CA HIS A 210 -2.14 -6.79 3.68
C HIS A 210 -2.31 -7.42 5.09
N GLY A 211 -1.26 -7.41 5.91
CA GLY A 211 -1.30 -7.86 7.31
C GLY A 211 -1.02 -6.75 8.32
N TYR A 212 -0.29 -7.08 9.39
CA TYR A 212 0.36 -6.09 10.25
C TYR A 212 1.77 -5.87 9.73
N GLU A 213 1.89 -4.86 8.92
CA GLU A 213 3.01 -4.60 8.03
C GLU A 213 4.23 -4.04 8.76
N ARG A 214 5.36 -4.19 8.08
CA ARG A 214 6.65 -3.73 8.57
C ARG A 214 7.45 -3.11 7.42
N SER A 215 7.99 -1.93 7.66
CA SER A 215 8.90 -1.21 6.77
C SER A 215 9.95 -0.46 7.61
N HIS A 216 10.78 0.33 6.96
CA HIS A 216 11.78 1.15 7.63
C HIS A 216 11.81 2.56 7.02
N ILE A 217 12.11 3.56 7.84
CA ILE A 217 12.19 4.96 7.38
C ILE A 217 13.22 5.15 6.26
N ASP A 218 14.29 4.35 6.23
CA ASP A 218 15.28 4.37 5.14
C ASP A 218 14.66 3.99 3.80
N GLY A 219 13.76 2.97 3.76
CA GLY A 219 13.07 2.58 2.54
C GLY A 219 12.19 3.71 1.99
N VAL A 220 11.43 4.36 2.87
CA VAL A 220 10.61 5.53 2.53
C VAL A 220 11.49 6.67 2.03
N TRP A 221 12.62 6.92 2.70
CA TRP A 221 13.58 7.96 2.29
C TRP A 221 14.24 7.65 0.95
N ASN A 222 14.61 6.40 0.69
CA ASN A 222 15.18 5.99 -0.58
C ASN A 222 14.15 6.10 -1.72
N THR A 223 12.88 5.81 -1.47
CA THR A 223 11.79 6.06 -2.43
C THR A 223 11.69 7.54 -2.80
N LEU A 224 11.73 8.42 -1.80
CA LEU A 224 11.72 9.88 -2.02
C LEU A 224 12.91 10.34 -2.86
N LYS A 225 14.12 9.81 -2.62
CA LYS A 225 15.31 10.11 -3.42
C LYS A 225 15.13 9.71 -4.88
N VAL A 226 14.60 8.51 -5.14
CA VAL A 226 14.37 8.04 -6.51
C VAL A 226 13.35 8.92 -7.21
N LEU A 227 12.24 9.25 -6.55
CA LEU A 227 11.24 10.17 -7.10
C LEU A 227 11.83 11.52 -7.45
N LYS A 228 12.61 12.12 -6.53
CA LYS A 228 13.30 13.38 -6.77
C LYS A 228 14.20 13.29 -8.00
N GLY A 229 15.05 12.27 -8.05
CA GLY A 229 15.96 12.06 -9.18
C GLY A 229 15.22 11.79 -10.49
N TYR A 230 14.13 11.05 -10.46
CA TYR A 230 13.32 10.71 -11.63
C TYR A 230 12.60 11.93 -12.22
N LEU A 231 12.10 12.81 -11.37
CA LEU A 231 11.47 14.08 -11.76
C LEU A 231 12.46 15.19 -12.08
N GLU A 232 13.76 14.95 -11.90
CA GLU A 232 14.87 15.89 -12.15
C GLU A 232 14.70 17.23 -11.37
N ILE A 233 14.43 17.13 -10.04
CA ILE A 233 14.21 18.27 -9.14
C ILE A 233 15.26 18.33 -8.02
#